data_a90e4253a258d59f983e49756aeb73b5
#
_entry.id   a90e4253a258d59f983e49756aeb73b5
#
_cell.length_a   1.000
_cell.length_b   1.000
_cell.length_c   1.000
_cell.angle_alpha   90.00
_cell.angle_beta   90.00
_cell.angle_gamma   90.00
#
_symmetry.space_group_name_H-M   'P 1'
#
loop_
_entity.id
_entity.type
_entity.pdbx_description
1 polymer ?
#
loop_
_entity_poly.entity_id
_entity_poly.type
_entity_poly.pdbx_seq_one_letter_code
_entity_poly.pdbx_strand_id
1 'polypeptide(L)'
;MNHMNNSRTKRRSLSCRIKEHWSPLIFFVNLAAYIGFALIDGPVWCRDSNSYATMDYTREPIYPTFLWLMRKIFGENVMVYGWDLTDRLGGKAPAMEPLYLMAVIVVQSILAAVTVWLLSKLCYEISGKLRYAAAANLVMWGVDLLNRFGAKRGSTYTQSIMTEGFGVSFYILFLLSLFQYLRQRRRMELENETSWKRYLRLSVLMMVLCASQHKQLTITLIIFAAAAIFADLRLLIRYRSFVKTGNQAANQSGQQCCGKTGTRKAALSWLFRDVAALLCAGVLIFLIGHAYNLTFHGVWSFHTGSADKIDSTLLYTVTEKDAELFVSNEKAAPDDADNLRELFLSIEEELAGQQLRYVDAPSGSWVELCSHYADSYDIIGFEVLDPLVDSYVRTNQPDLIPGSMEFAIATDQVCQSLEHVLIRQNPSRLLYLWINNVRKGFVNTVLRVSMVLNWASLILWISYLSALFLLIRRGKHKSGASCRASEKNACNAAEEKRRVDTILLAALVLLGTLVNCMVVGAIIFPQTRYMIYNMGLFYTALILMMGELGRGHLKALKSC
;
A
#
# COMPACT_ATOMS: atom_id res chain seq x y z
N MET A 1 -58.92 37.51 -24.70
CA MET A 1 -58.10 36.48 -25.38
C MET A 1 -57.05 35.99 -24.41
N ASN A 2 -57.22 34.76 -23.93
CA ASN A 2 -56.54 34.19 -22.83
C ASN A 2 -55.13 33.70 -23.22
N HIS A 3 -54.08 34.24 -22.61
CA HIS A 3 -52.77 33.58 -22.53
C HIS A 3 -52.75 32.66 -21.31
N MET A 4 -53.17 31.44 -21.47
CA MET A 4 -52.88 30.35 -20.56
C MET A 4 -51.38 30.02 -20.62
N ASN A 5 -50.64 30.53 -19.66
CA ASN A 5 -49.24 30.16 -19.40
C ASN A 5 -49.19 28.75 -18.83
N ASN A 6 -48.91 27.78 -19.68
CA ASN A 6 -48.83 26.38 -19.38
C ASN A 6 -47.46 26.10 -18.74
N SER A 7 -47.31 26.42 -17.45
CA SER A 7 -46.12 26.03 -16.63
C SER A 7 -46.15 24.52 -16.34
N ARG A 8 -45.84 23.72 -17.36
CA ARG A 8 -45.45 22.33 -17.17
C ARG A 8 -44.11 22.30 -16.40
N THR A 9 -44.17 22.36 -15.09
CA THR A 9 -43.09 21.91 -14.23
C THR A 9 -42.84 20.42 -14.55
N LYS A 10 -41.89 20.18 -15.48
CA LYS A 10 -41.38 18.82 -15.72
C LYS A 10 -40.95 18.25 -14.38
N ARG A 11 -41.75 17.34 -13.81
CA ARG A 11 -41.28 16.47 -12.71
C ARG A 11 -40.06 15.74 -13.24
N ARG A 12 -38.85 16.24 -12.91
CA ARG A 12 -37.60 15.53 -13.21
C ARG A 12 -37.75 14.16 -12.62
N SER A 13 -37.57 13.10 -13.41
CA SER A 13 -37.66 11.72 -12.93
C SER A 13 -36.65 11.52 -11.80
N LEU A 14 -36.98 10.65 -10.84
CA LEU A 14 -36.10 10.30 -9.72
C LEU A 14 -34.71 9.92 -10.19
N SER A 15 -34.61 9.22 -11.32
CA SER A 15 -33.34 8.86 -11.97
C SER A 15 -32.51 10.08 -12.41
N CYS A 16 -33.13 11.19 -12.76
CA CYS A 16 -32.43 12.42 -13.13
C CYS A 16 -31.88 13.15 -11.90
N ARG A 17 -32.66 13.20 -10.81
CA ARG A 17 -32.21 13.74 -9.51
C ARG A 17 -31.07 12.94 -8.90
N ILE A 18 -31.13 11.61 -8.96
CA ILE A 18 -30.06 10.74 -8.50
C ILE A 18 -28.78 11.01 -9.32
N LYS A 19 -28.88 11.22 -10.64
CA LYS A 19 -27.70 11.54 -11.46
C LYS A 19 -27.07 12.89 -11.14
N GLU A 20 -27.82 13.85 -10.65
CA GLU A 20 -27.32 15.17 -10.24
C GLU A 20 -26.68 15.14 -8.83
N HIS A 21 -27.24 14.37 -7.89
CA HIS A 21 -26.86 14.39 -6.47
C HIS A 21 -26.23 13.08 -5.95
N TRP A 22 -25.82 12.16 -6.83
CA TRP A 22 -25.29 10.87 -6.42
C TRP A 22 -24.02 10.97 -5.56
N SER A 23 -23.16 11.95 -5.86
CA SER A 23 -21.86 12.06 -5.20
C SER A 23 -21.97 12.40 -3.71
N PRO A 24 -22.72 13.43 -3.26
CA PRO A 24 -22.96 13.64 -1.84
C PRO A 24 -23.75 12.48 -1.20
N LEU A 25 -24.70 11.88 -1.91
CA LEU A 25 -25.45 10.73 -1.38
C LEU A 25 -24.50 9.57 -1.04
N ILE A 26 -23.60 9.20 -1.95
CA ILE A 26 -22.61 8.13 -1.69
C ILE A 26 -21.69 8.50 -0.53
N PHE A 27 -21.29 9.76 -0.39
CA PHE A 27 -20.51 10.19 0.77
C PHE A 27 -21.23 9.93 2.09
N PHE A 28 -22.49 10.37 2.21
CA PHE A 28 -23.27 10.17 3.44
C PHE A 28 -23.58 8.69 3.71
N VAL A 29 -23.81 7.89 2.67
CA VAL A 29 -23.98 6.44 2.79
C VAL A 29 -22.70 5.78 3.30
N ASN A 30 -21.53 6.17 2.78
CA ASN A 30 -20.25 5.69 3.28
C ASN A 30 -20.02 6.11 4.73
N LEU A 31 -20.29 7.38 5.06
CA LEU A 31 -20.15 7.86 6.43
C LEU A 31 -21.03 7.06 7.40
N ALA A 32 -22.30 6.84 7.05
CA ALA A 32 -23.21 6.04 7.85
C ALA A 32 -22.74 4.58 7.99
N ALA A 33 -22.23 3.98 6.91
CA ALA A 33 -21.72 2.61 6.93
C ALA A 33 -20.48 2.48 7.83
N TYR A 34 -19.49 3.37 7.69
CA TYR A 34 -18.26 3.29 8.49
C TYR A 34 -18.49 3.65 9.96
N ILE A 35 -19.36 4.62 10.26
CA ILE A 35 -19.80 4.88 11.63
C ILE A 35 -20.58 3.66 12.17
N GLY A 36 -21.44 3.04 11.34
CA GLY A 36 -22.13 1.80 11.70
C GLY A 36 -21.14 0.67 12.03
N PHE A 37 -20.07 0.50 11.23
CA PHE A 37 -19.02 -0.48 11.56
C PHE A 37 -18.32 -0.17 12.87
N ALA A 38 -18.01 1.11 13.14
CA ALA A 38 -17.42 1.53 14.40
C ALA A 38 -18.30 1.23 15.62
N LEU A 39 -19.63 1.20 15.45
CA LEU A 39 -20.59 0.90 16.51
C LEU A 39 -20.76 -0.60 16.79
N ILE A 40 -20.24 -1.50 15.93
CA ILE A 40 -20.44 -2.94 16.09
C ILE A 40 -19.75 -3.45 17.35
N ASP A 41 -18.47 -3.14 17.53
CA ASP A 41 -17.67 -3.60 18.68
C ASP A 41 -17.01 -2.44 19.44
N GLY A 42 -17.22 -1.20 19.02
CA GLY A 42 -16.51 -0.04 19.57
C GLY A 42 -15.01 -0.05 19.22
N PRO A 43 -14.15 0.65 19.97
CA PRO A 43 -12.70 0.66 19.79
C PRO A 43 -12.12 -0.71 20.19
N VAL A 44 -11.34 -1.32 19.30
CA VAL A 44 -10.74 -2.64 19.54
C VAL A 44 -9.25 -2.51 19.77
N TRP A 45 -8.83 -2.86 20.98
CA TRP A 45 -7.45 -2.90 21.37
C TRP A 45 -6.77 -4.17 20.83
N CYS A 46 -5.68 -3.99 20.09
CA CYS A 46 -4.90 -5.05 19.48
C CYS A 46 -3.57 -5.24 20.21
N ARG A 47 -2.82 -6.31 19.91
CA ARG A 47 -1.51 -6.60 20.53
C ARG A 47 -0.54 -5.41 20.42
N ASP A 48 -0.50 -4.74 19.26
CA ASP A 48 0.40 -3.61 19.01
C ASP A 48 -0.12 -2.26 19.57
N SER A 49 -1.38 -2.18 20.03
CA SER A 49 -2.00 -0.91 20.44
C SER A 49 -1.29 -0.24 21.59
N ASN A 50 -0.72 -1.03 22.53
CA ASN A 50 0.01 -0.52 23.67
C ASN A 50 1.25 0.29 23.24
N SER A 51 2.06 -0.24 22.33
CA SER A 51 3.27 0.44 21.86
C SER A 51 2.98 1.76 21.13
N TYR A 52 1.84 1.85 20.44
CA TYR A 52 1.40 3.15 19.88
C TYR A 52 0.92 4.11 20.96
N ALA A 53 0.19 3.61 21.95
CA ALA A 53 -0.35 4.46 23.02
C ALA A 53 0.72 4.95 24.00
N THR A 54 1.75 4.16 24.25
CA THR A 54 2.91 4.55 25.07
C THR A 54 3.94 5.37 24.31
N MET A 55 3.72 5.64 23.02
CA MET A 55 4.63 6.36 22.14
C MET A 55 6.02 5.70 22.04
N ASP A 56 6.02 4.38 21.90
CA ASP A 56 7.22 3.57 21.79
C ASP A 56 8.11 4.05 20.61
N TYR A 57 9.42 4.15 20.86
CA TYR A 57 10.40 4.61 19.86
C TYR A 57 10.53 3.68 18.64
N THR A 58 10.05 2.45 18.73
CA THR A 58 10.01 1.51 17.61
C THR A 58 8.89 1.81 16.61
N ARG A 59 8.02 2.77 16.91
CA ARG A 59 6.83 3.11 16.11
C ARG A 59 7.01 4.39 15.30
N GLU A 60 6.45 4.39 14.10
CA GLU A 60 6.43 5.56 13.24
C GLU A 60 5.58 6.68 13.84
N PRO A 61 5.95 7.95 13.58
CA PRO A 61 5.52 9.11 14.38
C PRO A 61 4.04 9.45 14.28
N ILE A 62 3.35 9.22 13.15
CA ILE A 62 2.01 9.79 12.92
C ILE A 62 0.96 9.20 13.86
N TYR A 63 0.90 7.85 13.97
CA TYR A 63 -0.18 7.23 14.75
C TYR A 63 -0.03 7.43 16.26
N PRO A 64 1.17 7.25 16.86
CA PRO A 64 1.39 7.58 18.27
C PRO A 64 1.08 9.05 18.58
N THR A 65 1.57 9.99 17.75
CA THR A 65 1.29 11.42 17.91
C THR A 65 -0.21 11.71 17.82
N PHE A 66 -0.93 11.05 16.91
CA PHE A 66 -2.38 11.19 16.81
C PHE A 66 -3.09 10.67 18.06
N LEU A 67 -2.72 9.50 18.60
CA LEU A 67 -3.27 8.98 19.85
C LEU A 67 -2.98 9.92 21.03
N TRP A 68 -1.74 10.42 21.12
CA TRP A 68 -1.36 11.41 22.12
C TRP A 68 -2.21 12.68 22.02
N LEU A 69 -2.42 13.21 20.80
CA LEU A 69 -3.26 14.39 20.58
C LEU A 69 -4.71 14.14 21.01
N MET A 70 -5.28 12.98 20.65
CA MET A 70 -6.65 12.62 21.07
C MET A 70 -6.78 12.54 22.59
N ARG A 71 -5.79 11.96 23.29
CA ARG A 71 -5.74 11.94 24.76
C ARG A 71 -5.68 13.35 25.36
N LYS A 72 -4.90 14.27 24.76
CA LYS A 72 -4.82 15.66 25.22
C LYS A 72 -6.12 16.43 25.01
N ILE A 73 -6.83 16.17 23.90
CA ILE A 73 -8.10 16.88 23.58
C ILE A 73 -9.26 16.35 24.42
N PHE A 74 -9.40 15.03 24.55
CA PHE A 74 -10.58 14.40 25.15
C PHE A 74 -10.36 13.96 26.61
N GLY A 75 -9.13 14.04 27.11
CA GLY A 75 -8.76 13.57 28.45
C GLY A 75 -8.48 12.07 28.49
N GLU A 76 -7.41 11.70 29.17
CA GLU A 76 -6.97 10.31 29.27
C GLU A 76 -7.92 9.44 30.12
N ASN A 77 -8.44 10.02 31.20
CA ASN A 77 -9.26 9.33 32.20
C ASN A 77 -10.77 9.56 32.02
N VAL A 78 -11.18 10.23 30.95
CA VAL A 78 -12.59 10.46 30.67
C VAL A 78 -13.20 9.21 30.09
N MET A 79 -14.03 8.53 30.87
CA MET A 79 -14.69 7.29 30.48
C MET A 79 -16.14 7.56 30.09
N VAL A 80 -16.57 6.89 29.02
CA VAL A 80 -17.96 6.93 28.53
C VAL A 80 -18.47 5.52 28.31
N TYR A 81 -19.79 5.35 28.28
CA TYR A 81 -20.36 4.06 27.88
C TYR A 81 -19.98 3.76 26.43
N GLY A 82 -19.38 2.59 26.23
CA GLY A 82 -18.98 2.10 24.91
C GLY A 82 -20.18 1.99 23.96
N TRP A 83 -19.88 2.04 22.66
CA TRP A 83 -20.88 1.93 21.61
C TRP A 83 -21.08 0.50 21.12
N ASP A 84 -20.45 -0.47 21.78
CA ASP A 84 -20.53 -1.88 21.39
C ASP A 84 -21.98 -2.34 21.23
N LEU A 85 -22.40 -2.41 19.95
CA LEU A 85 -23.74 -2.85 19.59
C LEU A 85 -23.90 -4.36 19.78
N THR A 86 -22.82 -5.13 19.61
CA THR A 86 -22.82 -6.58 19.74
C THR A 86 -23.14 -6.98 21.19
N ASP A 87 -22.49 -6.34 22.16
CA ASP A 87 -22.76 -6.58 23.58
C ASP A 87 -24.16 -6.12 23.97
N ARG A 88 -24.60 -4.94 23.48
CA ARG A 88 -25.96 -4.43 23.74
C ARG A 88 -27.05 -5.34 23.20
N LEU A 89 -26.92 -5.84 21.98
CA LEU A 89 -27.85 -6.77 21.37
C LEU A 89 -27.83 -8.15 22.08
N GLY A 90 -26.69 -8.54 22.65
CA GLY A 90 -26.50 -9.71 23.47
C GLY A 90 -27.05 -9.58 24.91
N GLY A 91 -27.63 -8.42 25.26
CA GLY A 91 -28.16 -8.15 26.59
C GLY A 91 -27.10 -7.85 27.66
N LYS A 92 -25.87 -7.62 27.28
CA LYS A 92 -24.79 -7.21 28.19
C LYS A 92 -24.80 -5.71 28.39
N ALA A 93 -24.40 -5.28 29.57
CA ALA A 93 -24.12 -3.85 29.82
C ALA A 93 -22.92 -3.39 28.97
N PRO A 94 -22.98 -2.23 28.29
CA PRO A 94 -21.84 -1.74 27.52
C PRO A 94 -20.66 -1.45 28.47
N ALA A 95 -19.48 -1.87 28.06
CA ALA A 95 -18.26 -1.57 28.78
C ALA A 95 -18.01 -0.05 28.82
N MET A 96 -17.32 0.41 29.85
CA MET A 96 -16.82 1.79 29.90
C MET A 96 -15.55 1.90 29.04
N GLU A 97 -15.54 2.83 28.09
CA GLU A 97 -14.46 3.05 27.16
C GLU A 97 -13.86 4.45 27.31
N PRO A 98 -12.54 4.65 27.14
CA PRO A 98 -11.95 5.98 27.10
C PRO A 98 -12.52 6.81 25.94
N LEU A 99 -12.97 8.02 26.25
CA LEU A 99 -13.58 8.91 25.25
C LEU A 99 -12.65 9.18 24.08
N TYR A 100 -11.35 9.30 24.32
CA TYR A 100 -10.38 9.53 23.24
C TYR A 100 -10.32 8.35 22.23
N LEU A 101 -10.50 7.10 22.67
CA LEU A 101 -10.54 5.94 21.77
C LEU A 101 -11.79 5.96 20.89
N MET A 102 -12.94 6.37 21.47
CA MET A 102 -14.16 6.59 20.71
C MET A 102 -13.95 7.65 19.62
N ALA A 103 -13.27 8.76 19.97
CA ALA A 103 -12.93 9.82 19.01
C ALA A 103 -11.98 9.29 17.91
N VAL A 104 -10.99 8.46 18.27
CA VAL A 104 -10.06 7.84 17.32
C VAL A 104 -10.81 7.05 16.25
N ILE A 105 -11.71 6.13 16.63
CA ILE A 105 -12.43 5.30 15.65
C ILE A 105 -13.40 6.12 14.80
N VAL A 106 -13.95 7.21 15.32
CA VAL A 106 -14.77 8.15 14.53
C VAL A 106 -13.92 8.83 13.46
N VAL A 107 -12.74 9.34 13.81
CA VAL A 107 -11.84 9.99 12.83
C VAL A 107 -11.38 8.98 11.77
N GLN A 108 -11.01 7.76 12.16
CA GLN A 108 -10.68 6.67 11.24
C GLN A 108 -11.84 6.36 10.28
N SER A 109 -13.07 6.30 10.80
CA SER A 109 -14.29 6.06 10.02
C SER A 109 -14.60 7.18 9.03
N ILE A 110 -14.44 8.44 9.43
CA ILE A 110 -14.61 9.60 8.55
C ILE A 110 -13.59 9.55 7.40
N LEU A 111 -12.32 9.27 7.72
CA LEU A 111 -11.26 9.17 6.72
C LEU A 111 -11.53 8.04 5.71
N ALA A 112 -11.98 6.88 6.18
CA ALA A 112 -12.35 5.75 5.34
C ALA A 112 -13.54 6.12 4.43
N ALA A 113 -14.57 6.76 4.97
CA ALA A 113 -15.74 7.22 4.21
C ALA A 113 -15.35 8.20 3.08
N VAL A 114 -14.47 9.17 3.37
CA VAL A 114 -13.92 10.12 2.38
C VAL A 114 -13.13 9.37 1.32
N THR A 115 -12.29 8.43 1.71
CA THR A 115 -11.43 7.65 0.81
C THR A 115 -12.25 6.81 -0.15
N VAL A 116 -13.25 6.07 0.35
CA VAL A 116 -14.13 5.24 -0.47
C VAL A 116 -15.02 6.08 -1.37
N TRP A 117 -15.48 7.23 -0.91
CA TRP A 117 -16.20 8.20 -1.75
C TRP A 117 -15.34 8.70 -2.91
N LEU A 118 -14.06 9.08 -2.67
CA LEU A 118 -13.14 9.52 -3.72
C LEU A 118 -12.82 8.42 -4.72
N LEU A 119 -12.62 7.18 -4.25
CA LEU A 119 -12.44 6.01 -5.12
C LEU A 119 -13.67 5.78 -6.00
N SER A 120 -14.87 5.85 -5.42
CA SER A 120 -16.15 5.70 -6.13
C SER A 120 -16.34 6.79 -7.17
N LYS A 121 -15.97 8.04 -6.84
CA LYS A 121 -15.98 9.16 -7.77
C LYS A 121 -15.03 8.91 -8.94
N LEU A 122 -13.81 8.42 -8.67
CA LEU A 122 -12.88 8.05 -9.73
C LEU A 122 -13.44 6.94 -10.61
N CYS A 123 -14.05 5.89 -10.05
CA CYS A 123 -14.67 4.81 -10.81
C CYS A 123 -15.81 5.31 -11.71
N TYR A 124 -16.59 6.29 -11.23
CA TYR A 124 -17.59 6.97 -12.06
C TYR A 124 -16.94 7.80 -13.17
N GLU A 125 -15.93 8.60 -12.88
CA GLU A 125 -15.22 9.43 -13.87
C GLU A 125 -14.60 8.58 -15.00
N ILE A 126 -14.03 7.43 -14.66
CA ILE A 126 -13.46 6.50 -15.65
C ILE A 126 -14.57 5.84 -16.46
N SER A 127 -15.60 5.31 -15.80
CA SER A 127 -16.59 4.44 -16.44
C SER A 127 -17.78 5.17 -17.06
N GLY A 128 -18.13 6.36 -16.54
CA GLY A 128 -19.37 7.09 -16.84
C GLY A 128 -20.65 6.41 -16.35
N LYS A 129 -20.56 5.40 -15.44
CA LYS A 129 -21.73 4.64 -14.97
C LYS A 129 -21.71 4.48 -13.45
N LEU A 130 -22.84 4.84 -12.81
CA LEU A 130 -23.01 4.79 -11.34
C LEU A 130 -22.80 3.39 -10.75
N ARG A 131 -23.14 2.32 -11.48
CA ARG A 131 -22.97 0.95 -11.04
C ARG A 131 -21.51 0.60 -10.65
N TYR A 132 -20.52 1.22 -11.28
CA TYR A 132 -19.11 0.98 -10.94
C TYR A 132 -18.67 1.76 -9.71
N ALA A 133 -19.26 2.94 -9.48
CA ALA A 133 -19.10 3.65 -8.22
C ALA A 133 -19.70 2.86 -7.06
N ALA A 134 -20.91 2.32 -7.23
CA ALA A 134 -21.56 1.45 -6.24
C ALA A 134 -20.76 0.15 -6.01
N ALA A 135 -20.25 -0.47 -7.07
CA ALA A 135 -19.43 -1.67 -6.95
C ALA A 135 -18.14 -1.41 -6.15
N ALA A 136 -17.48 -0.27 -6.35
CA ALA A 136 -16.30 0.11 -5.57
C ALA A 136 -16.64 0.24 -4.06
N ASN A 137 -17.79 0.82 -3.70
CA ASN A 137 -18.24 0.87 -2.30
C ASN A 137 -18.46 -0.52 -1.72
N LEU A 138 -19.20 -1.38 -2.43
CA LEU A 138 -19.48 -2.74 -1.97
C LEU A 138 -18.21 -3.57 -1.80
N VAL A 139 -17.23 -3.39 -2.70
CA VAL A 139 -15.92 -4.04 -2.59
C VAL A 139 -15.20 -3.57 -1.33
N MET A 140 -15.11 -2.26 -1.07
CA MET A 140 -14.41 -1.73 0.09
C MET A 140 -15.08 -2.15 1.40
N TRP A 141 -16.41 -2.08 1.48
CA TRP A 141 -17.15 -2.59 2.65
C TRP A 141 -16.95 -4.10 2.82
N GLY A 142 -16.95 -4.85 1.71
CA GLY A 142 -16.70 -6.30 1.74
C GLY A 142 -15.32 -6.65 2.27
N VAL A 143 -14.30 -5.86 1.96
CA VAL A 143 -12.93 -6.03 2.48
C VAL A 143 -12.88 -5.78 3.99
N ASP A 144 -13.53 -4.73 4.50
CA ASP A 144 -13.62 -4.45 5.93
C ASP A 144 -14.37 -5.57 6.69
N LEU A 145 -15.52 -6.00 6.15
CA LEU A 145 -16.29 -7.11 6.72
C LEU A 145 -15.56 -8.45 6.65
N LEU A 146 -14.77 -8.69 5.59
CA LEU A 146 -13.91 -9.87 5.49
C LEU A 146 -12.86 -9.89 6.60
N ASN A 147 -12.29 -8.73 6.94
CA ASN A 147 -11.37 -8.62 8.06
C ASN A 147 -12.06 -8.99 9.38
N ARG A 148 -13.24 -8.46 9.60
CA ARG A 148 -14.05 -8.74 10.80
C ARG A 148 -14.38 -10.23 10.97
N PHE A 149 -14.88 -10.86 9.92
CA PHE A 149 -15.41 -12.22 10.00
C PHE A 149 -14.42 -13.29 9.53
N GLY A 150 -13.55 -12.99 8.58
CA GLY A 150 -12.68 -13.97 7.94
C GLY A 150 -11.26 -14.04 8.51
N ALA A 151 -10.71 -12.93 9.01
CA ALA A 151 -9.33 -12.87 9.49
C ALA A 151 -9.16 -13.23 10.98
N LYS A 152 -10.21 -13.69 11.67
CA LYS A 152 -10.23 -13.98 13.11
C LYS A 152 -9.86 -12.79 14.02
N ARG A 153 -9.90 -11.56 13.52
CA ARG A 153 -9.54 -10.37 14.29
C ARG A 153 -10.69 -9.81 15.12
N GLY A 154 -11.91 -10.14 14.75
CA GLY A 154 -13.09 -9.67 15.45
C GLY A 154 -13.42 -8.18 15.26
N SER A 155 -12.69 -7.45 14.39
CA SER A 155 -12.90 -6.02 14.14
C SER A 155 -12.67 -5.63 12.70
N THR A 156 -13.27 -4.51 12.26
CA THR A 156 -12.91 -3.83 11.02
C THR A 156 -11.62 -3.02 11.24
N TYR A 157 -10.97 -2.57 10.15
CA TYR A 157 -9.75 -1.75 10.28
C TYR A 157 -10.03 -0.41 10.95
N THR A 158 -11.20 0.17 10.69
CA THR A 158 -11.60 1.46 11.26
C THR A 158 -11.91 1.42 12.76
N GLN A 159 -12.10 0.25 13.33
CA GLN A 159 -12.29 0.03 14.78
C GLN A 159 -10.98 -0.28 15.50
N SER A 160 -10.01 -0.84 14.80
CA SER A 160 -8.75 -1.26 15.39
C SER A 160 -7.90 -0.04 15.79
N ILE A 161 -7.38 -0.05 17.01
CA ILE A 161 -6.43 0.95 17.49
C ILE A 161 -5.03 0.55 16.98
N MET A 162 -4.87 0.69 15.67
CA MET A 162 -3.67 0.29 14.91
C MET A 162 -3.44 1.21 13.71
N THR A 163 -2.23 1.16 13.19
CA THR A 163 -1.83 1.94 12.00
C THR A 163 -2.66 1.65 10.76
N GLU A 164 -3.21 0.45 10.61
CA GLU A 164 -4.08 0.09 9.48
C GLU A 164 -5.37 0.92 9.44
N GLY A 165 -5.85 1.44 10.57
CA GLY A 165 -7.01 2.33 10.64
C GLY A 165 -6.87 3.57 9.76
N PHE A 166 -5.67 4.13 9.65
CA PHE A 166 -5.33 5.20 8.71
C PHE A 166 -4.63 4.71 7.45
N GLY A 167 -3.74 3.73 7.60
CA GLY A 167 -2.83 3.29 6.56
C GLY A 167 -3.53 2.84 5.28
N VAL A 168 -4.64 2.10 5.39
CA VAL A 168 -5.45 1.69 4.24
C VAL A 168 -5.97 2.91 3.48
N SER A 169 -6.49 3.90 4.21
CA SER A 169 -7.02 5.13 3.61
C SER A 169 -5.91 5.97 2.97
N PHE A 170 -4.80 6.19 3.64
CA PHE A 170 -3.67 6.95 3.09
C PHE A 170 -3.08 6.30 1.85
N TYR A 171 -2.92 4.99 1.85
CA TYR A 171 -2.42 4.25 0.69
C TYR A 171 -3.35 4.38 -0.53
N ILE A 172 -4.66 4.24 -0.34
CA ILE A 172 -5.64 4.44 -1.42
C ILE A 172 -5.58 5.88 -1.92
N LEU A 173 -5.56 6.88 -1.04
CA LEU A 173 -5.44 8.29 -1.40
C LEU A 173 -4.13 8.59 -2.14
N PHE A 174 -3.03 7.94 -1.76
CA PHE A 174 -1.78 7.99 -2.50
C PHE A 174 -1.96 7.49 -3.94
N LEU A 175 -2.51 6.29 -4.14
CA LEU A 175 -2.71 5.75 -5.49
C LEU A 175 -3.69 6.58 -6.32
N LEU A 176 -4.75 7.15 -5.70
CA LEU A 176 -5.67 8.06 -6.37
C LEU A 176 -4.96 9.36 -6.83
N SER A 177 -4.12 9.93 -5.97
CA SER A 177 -3.36 11.15 -6.30
C SER A 177 -2.32 10.89 -7.38
N LEU A 178 -1.59 9.78 -7.31
CA LEU A 178 -0.63 9.34 -8.32
C LEU A 178 -1.31 9.06 -9.67
N PHE A 179 -2.46 8.36 -9.64
CA PHE A 179 -3.26 8.14 -10.85
C PHE A 179 -3.65 9.46 -11.51
N GLN A 180 -4.17 10.41 -10.74
CA GLN A 180 -4.57 11.73 -11.27
C GLN A 180 -3.35 12.53 -11.76
N TYR A 181 -2.20 12.45 -11.07
CA TYR A 181 -0.96 13.05 -11.51
C TYR A 181 -0.54 12.54 -12.89
N LEU A 182 -0.45 11.22 -13.07
CA LEU A 182 -0.06 10.60 -14.34
C LEU A 182 -1.10 10.85 -15.45
N ARG A 183 -2.38 10.85 -15.10
CA ARG A 183 -3.48 11.17 -16.01
C ARG A 183 -3.39 12.62 -16.52
N GLN A 184 -3.13 13.58 -15.63
CA GLN A 184 -3.01 15.00 -16.00
C GLN A 184 -1.72 15.29 -16.74
N ARG A 185 -0.60 14.67 -16.33
CA ARG A 185 0.66 14.72 -17.05
C ARG A 185 0.49 14.31 -18.52
N ARG A 186 -0.23 13.21 -18.76
CA ARG A 186 -0.55 12.74 -20.11
C ARG A 186 -1.45 13.72 -20.89
N ARG A 187 -2.35 14.43 -20.21
CA ARG A 187 -3.21 15.46 -20.84
C ARG A 187 -2.45 16.73 -21.16
N MET A 188 -1.52 17.14 -20.30
CA MET A 188 -0.69 18.32 -20.56
C MET A 188 0.10 18.20 -21.87
N GLU A 189 0.47 16.98 -22.26
CA GLU A 189 1.08 16.71 -23.56
C GLU A 189 0.14 17.07 -24.74
N LEU A 190 -1.16 17.20 -24.48
CA LEU A 190 -2.21 17.44 -25.46
C LEU A 190 -2.88 18.84 -25.34
N GLU A 191 -3.00 19.39 -24.12
CA GLU A 191 -3.94 20.49 -23.81
C GLU A 191 -3.35 21.65 -22.95
N ASN A 192 -2.05 21.70 -22.64
CA ASN A 192 -1.42 22.76 -21.83
C ASN A 192 -2.01 22.99 -20.41
N GLU A 193 -2.54 21.98 -19.76
CA GLU A 193 -3.23 22.07 -18.45
C GLU A 193 -2.25 22.08 -17.27
N THR A 194 -2.46 22.94 -16.26
CA THR A 194 -1.54 23.11 -15.09
C THR A 194 -1.96 22.34 -13.85
N SER A 195 -3.06 21.60 -13.87
CA SER A 195 -3.63 20.88 -12.72
C SER A 195 -2.75 19.76 -12.16
N TRP A 196 -1.77 19.27 -12.93
CA TRP A 196 -0.83 18.24 -12.52
C TRP A 196 0.00 18.62 -11.27
N LYS A 197 0.31 19.92 -11.08
CA LYS A 197 1.07 20.41 -9.91
C LYS A 197 0.36 20.10 -8.59
N ARG A 198 -0.97 20.25 -8.57
CA ARG A 198 -1.77 19.93 -7.39
C ARG A 198 -1.68 18.45 -7.05
N TYR A 199 -1.80 17.57 -8.04
CA TYR A 199 -1.77 16.13 -7.81
C TYR A 199 -0.38 15.62 -7.47
N LEU A 200 0.68 16.24 -8.01
CA LEU A 200 2.06 15.94 -7.58
C LEU A 200 2.26 16.28 -6.10
N ARG A 201 1.83 17.48 -5.66
CA ARG A 201 1.91 17.88 -4.23
C ARG A 201 1.10 16.94 -3.34
N LEU A 202 -0.10 16.53 -3.77
CA LEU A 202 -0.90 15.55 -3.04
C LEU A 202 -0.22 14.18 -2.97
N SER A 203 0.43 13.74 -4.05
CA SER A 203 1.20 12.49 -4.04
C SER A 203 2.38 12.56 -3.07
N VAL A 204 3.11 13.68 -3.03
CA VAL A 204 4.19 13.90 -2.06
C VAL A 204 3.63 13.87 -0.63
N LEU A 205 2.55 14.60 -0.36
CA LEU A 205 1.92 14.60 0.96
C LEU A 205 1.49 13.19 1.38
N MET A 206 0.85 12.44 0.47
CA MET A 206 0.41 11.07 0.78
C MET A 206 1.59 10.10 0.96
N MET A 207 2.70 10.25 0.21
CA MET A 207 3.92 9.47 0.46
C MET A 207 4.47 9.72 1.85
N VAL A 208 4.55 10.98 2.27
CA VAL A 208 5.01 11.36 3.62
C VAL A 208 4.08 10.79 4.69
N LEU A 209 2.76 10.97 4.55
CA LEU A 209 1.78 10.43 5.49
C LEU A 209 1.85 8.89 5.56
N CYS A 210 1.95 8.20 4.44
CA CYS A 210 2.07 6.75 4.38
C CYS A 210 3.33 6.26 5.11
N ALA A 211 4.50 6.76 4.74
CA ALA A 211 5.77 6.30 5.28
C ALA A 211 5.96 6.65 6.76
N SER A 212 5.44 7.82 7.19
CA SER A 212 5.46 8.21 8.61
C SER A 212 4.32 7.60 9.44
N GLN A 213 3.38 6.87 8.79
CA GLN A 213 2.32 6.13 9.46
C GLN A 213 2.72 4.68 9.77
N HIS A 214 3.43 4.03 8.84
CA HIS A 214 3.82 2.62 8.96
C HIS A 214 5.02 2.32 8.06
N LYS A 215 6.04 1.61 8.59
CA LYS A 215 7.27 1.22 7.86
C LYS A 215 6.99 0.60 6.49
N GLN A 216 6.04 -0.33 6.42
CA GLN A 216 5.64 -0.98 5.17
C GLN A 216 5.22 0.03 4.09
N LEU A 217 4.58 1.14 4.46
CA LEU A 217 4.05 2.11 3.51
C LEU A 217 5.13 3.01 2.88
N THR A 218 6.40 2.86 3.25
CA THR A 218 7.55 3.40 2.49
C THR A 218 7.59 2.88 1.06
N ILE A 219 6.93 1.74 0.78
CA ILE A 219 6.70 1.24 -0.59
C ILE A 219 6.09 2.28 -1.53
N THR A 220 5.38 3.29 -1.00
CA THR A 220 4.81 4.38 -1.81
C THR A 220 5.87 5.18 -2.55
N LEU A 221 7.07 5.33 -1.98
CA LEU A 221 8.21 5.96 -2.65
C LEU A 221 8.67 5.13 -3.87
N ILE A 222 8.76 3.81 -3.69
CA ILE A 222 9.15 2.86 -4.74
C ILE A 222 8.11 2.83 -5.85
N ILE A 223 6.82 2.79 -5.49
CA ILE A 223 5.70 2.81 -6.44
C ILE A 223 5.71 4.10 -7.25
N PHE A 224 5.90 5.25 -6.59
CA PHE A 224 5.98 6.55 -7.27
C PHE A 224 7.17 6.57 -8.23
N ALA A 225 8.37 6.19 -7.78
CA ALA A 225 9.58 6.16 -8.61
C ALA A 225 9.39 5.26 -9.85
N ALA A 226 8.92 4.03 -9.66
CA ALA A 226 8.69 3.09 -10.76
C ALA A 226 7.64 3.62 -11.76
N ALA A 227 6.53 4.19 -11.28
CA ALA A 227 5.49 4.77 -12.13
C ALA A 227 5.98 5.99 -12.92
N ALA A 228 6.78 6.86 -12.29
CA ALA A 228 7.40 8.02 -12.92
C ALA A 228 8.41 7.60 -14.01
N ILE A 229 9.32 6.67 -13.70
CA ILE A 229 10.29 6.12 -14.66
C ILE A 229 9.57 5.51 -15.87
N PHE A 230 8.50 4.72 -15.63
CA PHE A 230 7.73 4.13 -16.72
C PHE A 230 7.05 5.19 -17.59
N ALA A 231 6.51 6.26 -17.00
CA ALA A 231 5.93 7.37 -17.72
C ALA A 231 6.96 8.12 -18.58
N ASP A 232 8.17 8.38 -18.03
CA ASP A 232 9.28 9.02 -18.75
C ASP A 232 9.80 8.16 -19.88
N LEU A 233 10.00 6.86 -19.65
CA LEU A 233 10.44 5.92 -20.67
C LEU A 233 9.46 5.86 -21.84
N ARG A 234 8.15 5.86 -21.55
CA ARG A 234 7.09 5.91 -22.58
C ARG A 234 7.16 7.17 -23.42
N LEU A 235 7.45 8.33 -22.80
CA LEU A 235 7.67 9.60 -23.50
C LEU A 235 8.87 9.51 -24.44
N LEU A 236 10.00 8.99 -23.95
CA LEU A 236 11.23 8.84 -24.73
C LEU A 236 11.05 7.86 -25.91
N ILE A 237 10.32 6.76 -25.73
CA ILE A 237 10.03 5.82 -26.82
C ILE A 237 9.16 6.48 -27.89
N ARG A 238 8.11 7.20 -27.50
CA ARG A 238 7.29 7.97 -28.45
C ARG A 238 8.09 9.01 -29.21
N TYR A 239 8.99 9.71 -28.52
CA TYR A 239 9.89 10.67 -29.15
C TYR A 239 10.79 10.01 -30.20
N ARG A 240 11.39 8.86 -29.87
CA ARG A 240 12.25 8.13 -30.82
C ARG A 240 11.48 7.67 -32.08
N SER A 241 10.25 7.18 -31.91
CA SER A 241 9.42 6.79 -33.04
C SER A 241 9.01 7.97 -33.92
N PHE A 242 8.67 9.12 -33.29
CA PHE A 242 8.34 10.34 -34.03
C PHE A 242 9.54 10.90 -34.82
N VAL A 243 10.75 10.87 -34.23
CA VAL A 243 11.99 11.28 -34.92
C VAL A 243 12.30 10.39 -36.11
N LYS A 244 12.11 9.06 -35.98
CA LYS A 244 12.31 8.12 -37.11
C LYS A 244 11.35 8.40 -38.25
N THR A 245 10.05 8.56 -37.95
CA THR A 245 9.01 8.82 -38.98
C THR A 245 9.17 10.22 -39.60
N GLY A 246 9.48 11.22 -38.78
CA GLY A 246 9.72 12.59 -39.23
C GLY A 246 10.96 12.72 -40.13
N ASN A 247 12.02 11.98 -39.86
CA ASN A 247 13.21 11.94 -40.73
C ASN A 247 12.93 11.28 -42.09
N GLN A 248 12.05 10.24 -42.12
CA GLN A 248 11.60 9.65 -43.37
C GLN A 248 10.73 10.61 -44.20
N ALA A 249 9.84 11.35 -43.56
CA ALA A 249 8.99 12.36 -44.24
C ALA A 249 9.79 13.61 -44.67
N ALA A 250 10.75 14.08 -43.87
CA ALA A 250 11.60 15.22 -44.18
C ALA A 250 12.57 14.93 -45.36
N ASN A 251 13.04 13.69 -45.48
CA ASN A 251 13.83 13.29 -46.65
C ASN A 251 13.00 13.25 -47.94
N GLN A 252 11.67 13.15 -47.84
CA GLN A 252 10.76 13.20 -48.99
C GLN A 252 10.27 14.61 -49.34
N SER A 253 10.24 15.55 -48.38
CA SER A 253 9.60 16.87 -48.54
C SER A 253 10.51 18.09 -48.44
N GLY A 254 11.80 17.92 -48.11
CA GLY A 254 12.76 19.04 -47.97
C GLY A 254 12.46 20.06 -46.84
N GLN A 255 11.44 19.81 -45.99
CA GLN A 255 11.04 20.69 -44.92
C GLN A 255 11.66 20.26 -43.56
N GLN A 256 12.46 21.11 -42.99
CA GLN A 256 13.10 20.94 -41.68
C GLN A 256 12.07 21.07 -40.55
N CYS A 257 11.70 19.95 -39.91
CA CYS A 257 10.78 19.95 -38.77
C CYS A 257 11.41 20.56 -37.51
N CYS A 258 10.96 21.74 -37.12
CA CYS A 258 11.43 22.56 -35.97
C CYS A 258 11.10 21.97 -34.58
N GLY A 259 10.57 20.71 -34.46
CA GLY A 259 10.05 20.12 -33.22
C GLY A 259 11.05 19.31 -32.38
N LYS A 260 12.30 19.13 -32.81
CA LYS A 260 13.24 18.13 -32.21
C LYS A 260 13.77 18.46 -30.81
N THR A 261 13.91 19.73 -30.45
CA THR A 261 14.50 20.15 -29.17
C THR A 261 13.50 20.22 -28.02
N GLY A 262 12.22 20.43 -28.29
CA GLY A 262 11.18 20.61 -27.25
C GLY A 262 10.88 19.36 -26.43
N THR A 263 10.79 18.19 -27.05
CA THR A 263 10.33 16.95 -26.38
C THR A 263 11.39 16.32 -25.47
N ARG A 264 12.69 16.42 -25.84
CA ARG A 264 13.80 15.96 -24.96
C ARG A 264 13.92 16.84 -23.72
N LYS A 265 13.83 18.17 -23.88
CA LYS A 265 13.80 19.12 -22.75
C LYS A 265 12.59 18.88 -21.85
N ALA A 266 11.43 18.56 -22.41
CA ALA A 266 10.22 18.21 -21.64
C ALA A 266 10.42 16.92 -20.82
N ALA A 267 10.96 15.85 -21.38
CA ALA A 267 11.22 14.61 -20.65
C ALA A 267 12.21 14.80 -19.50
N LEU A 268 13.31 15.53 -19.72
CA LEU A 268 14.27 15.86 -18.67
C LEU A 268 13.66 16.74 -17.57
N SER A 269 12.78 17.67 -17.94
CA SER A 269 12.06 18.51 -16.98
C SER A 269 11.11 17.69 -16.09
N TRP A 270 10.46 16.64 -16.63
CA TRP A 270 9.63 15.75 -15.85
C TRP A 270 10.45 14.89 -14.91
N LEU A 271 11.51 14.27 -15.40
CA LEU A 271 12.42 13.48 -14.56
C LEU A 271 12.96 14.31 -13.38
N PHE A 272 13.41 15.55 -13.63
CA PHE A 272 13.88 16.44 -12.57
C PHE A 272 12.78 16.71 -11.51
N ARG A 273 11.54 16.95 -11.93
CA ARG A 273 10.40 17.19 -11.02
C ARG A 273 10.04 15.96 -10.19
N ASP A 274 10.07 14.79 -10.81
CA ASP A 274 9.77 13.52 -10.14
C ASP A 274 10.87 13.17 -9.12
N VAL A 275 12.13 13.38 -9.47
CA VAL A 275 13.27 13.23 -8.54
C VAL A 275 13.17 14.25 -7.40
N ALA A 276 12.88 15.51 -7.69
CA ALA A 276 12.70 16.53 -6.66
C ALA A 276 11.53 16.22 -5.72
N ALA A 277 10.44 15.64 -6.24
CA ALA A 277 9.31 15.21 -5.43
C ALA A 277 9.68 14.06 -4.48
N LEU A 278 10.46 13.07 -4.96
CA LEU A 278 10.96 11.96 -4.12
C LEU A 278 11.92 12.45 -3.04
N LEU A 279 12.87 13.32 -3.42
CA LEU A 279 13.80 13.91 -2.45
C LEU A 279 13.06 14.74 -1.40
N CYS A 280 12.08 15.55 -1.81
CA CYS A 280 11.24 16.31 -0.88
C CYS A 280 10.49 15.38 0.09
N ALA A 281 9.88 14.30 -0.41
CA ALA A 281 9.20 13.32 0.44
C ALA A 281 10.20 12.66 1.41
N GLY A 282 11.36 12.20 0.94
CA GLY A 282 12.39 11.58 1.77
C GLY A 282 12.91 12.51 2.87
N VAL A 283 13.20 13.78 2.53
CA VAL A 283 13.63 14.78 3.52
C VAL A 283 12.54 15.04 4.56
N LEU A 284 11.28 15.15 4.16
CA LEU A 284 10.17 15.36 5.10
C LEU A 284 9.98 14.17 6.03
N ILE A 285 10.04 12.94 5.51
CA ILE A 285 9.95 11.71 6.32
C ILE A 285 11.09 11.68 7.35
N PHE A 286 12.33 11.94 6.90
CA PHE A 286 13.51 12.01 7.75
C PHE A 286 13.33 13.04 8.88
N LEU A 287 12.93 14.26 8.53
CA LEU A 287 12.72 15.34 9.51
C LEU A 287 11.59 15.02 10.50
N ILE A 288 10.49 14.44 10.05
CA ILE A 288 9.35 14.06 10.92
C ILE A 288 9.79 12.98 11.92
N GLY A 289 10.54 11.96 11.47
CA GLY A 289 11.05 10.91 12.38
C GLY A 289 12.00 11.48 13.44
N HIS A 290 12.98 12.30 13.03
CA HIS A 290 13.91 12.92 13.96
C HIS A 290 13.22 13.89 14.93
N ALA A 291 12.29 14.70 14.44
CA ALA A 291 11.53 15.62 15.29
C ALA A 291 10.67 14.87 16.31
N TYR A 292 10.07 13.75 15.93
CA TYR A 292 9.32 12.88 16.83
C TYR A 292 10.20 12.34 17.94
N ASN A 293 11.33 11.70 17.59
CA ASN A 293 12.24 11.14 18.58
C ASN A 293 12.88 12.20 19.47
N LEU A 294 13.24 13.37 18.92
CA LEU A 294 13.73 14.48 19.73
C LEU A 294 12.67 14.98 20.73
N THR A 295 11.41 15.08 20.27
CA THR A 295 10.33 15.65 21.11
C THR A 295 9.87 14.71 22.22
N PHE A 296 9.77 13.42 21.96
CA PHE A 296 9.18 12.44 22.87
C PHE A 296 10.21 11.55 23.57
N HIS A 297 11.41 11.39 22.99
CA HIS A 297 12.47 10.53 23.53
C HIS A 297 13.79 11.27 23.83
N GLY A 298 13.88 12.57 23.50
CA GLY A 298 15.04 13.40 23.80
C GLY A 298 16.27 13.18 22.90
N VAL A 299 16.18 12.31 21.89
CA VAL A 299 17.30 11.92 21.02
C VAL A 299 17.05 12.31 19.57
N TRP A 300 18.04 12.92 18.91
CA TRP A 300 18.01 13.23 17.49
C TRP A 300 18.40 11.98 16.68
N SER A 301 17.46 11.07 16.47
CA SER A 301 17.66 9.83 15.74
C SER A 301 16.44 9.50 14.87
N PHE A 302 16.67 8.80 13.76
CA PHE A 302 15.60 8.19 12.93
C PHE A 302 15.39 6.73 13.29
N HIS A 303 15.80 6.32 14.46
CA HIS A 303 15.67 4.93 14.87
C HIS A 303 14.22 4.49 14.93
N THR A 304 13.91 3.30 14.43
CA THR A 304 12.58 2.71 14.36
C THR A 304 12.57 1.24 14.78
N GLY A 305 13.65 0.70 15.36
CA GLY A 305 13.77 -0.71 15.77
C GLY A 305 13.46 -1.69 14.64
N SER A 306 14.15 -1.56 13.49
CA SER A 306 13.80 -2.33 12.30
C SER A 306 14.76 -3.49 12.02
N ALA A 307 15.97 -3.47 12.55
CA ALA A 307 16.97 -4.50 12.29
C ALA A 307 16.52 -5.87 12.85
N ASP A 308 15.99 -5.90 14.06
CA ASP A 308 15.42 -7.11 14.69
C ASP A 308 14.42 -7.85 13.76
N LYS A 309 13.65 -7.12 12.97
CA LYS A 309 12.65 -7.68 12.06
C LYS A 309 13.27 -8.36 10.84
N ILE A 310 14.37 -7.82 10.33
CA ILE A 310 15.08 -8.40 9.19
C ILE A 310 15.86 -9.62 9.67
N ASP A 311 16.48 -9.52 10.84
CA ASP A 311 17.25 -10.60 11.46
C ASP A 311 16.42 -11.86 11.67
N SER A 312 15.16 -11.77 12.14
CA SER A 312 14.29 -12.94 12.25
C SER A 312 14.14 -13.69 10.92
N THR A 313 14.11 -12.96 9.78
CA THR A 313 14.07 -13.58 8.44
C THR A 313 15.41 -14.23 8.08
N LEU A 314 16.51 -13.57 8.37
CA LEU A 314 17.86 -14.07 8.08
C LEU A 314 18.18 -15.29 8.93
N LEU A 315 17.95 -15.20 10.23
CA LEU A 315 18.18 -16.28 11.21
C LEU A 315 17.33 -17.52 10.92
N TYR A 316 16.11 -17.35 10.41
CA TYR A 316 15.31 -18.50 9.96
C TYR A 316 16.03 -19.34 8.89
N THR A 317 16.89 -18.75 8.07
CA THR A 317 17.62 -19.45 6.99
C THR A 317 18.97 -20.02 7.41
N VAL A 318 19.38 -19.86 8.67
CA VAL A 318 20.67 -20.32 9.21
C VAL A 318 20.73 -21.85 9.34
N THR A 319 21.94 -22.39 9.24
CA THR A 319 22.27 -23.81 9.46
C THR A 319 23.58 -23.90 10.25
N GLU A 320 23.88 -25.08 10.79
CA GLU A 320 25.16 -25.37 11.49
C GLU A 320 26.41 -24.96 10.69
N LYS A 321 26.37 -25.13 9.34
CA LYS A 321 27.47 -24.69 8.47
C LYS A 321 27.68 -23.18 8.46
N ASP A 322 26.63 -22.41 8.69
CA ASP A 322 26.73 -20.95 8.74
C ASP A 322 27.40 -20.48 10.02
N ALA A 323 27.24 -21.22 11.11
CA ALA A 323 27.97 -20.99 12.34
C ALA A 323 29.48 -21.20 12.15
N GLU A 324 29.90 -22.26 11.44
CA GLU A 324 31.29 -22.49 11.08
C GLU A 324 31.87 -21.39 10.19
N LEU A 325 31.08 -20.89 9.19
CA LEU A 325 31.48 -19.83 8.25
C LEU A 325 31.51 -18.45 8.88
N PHE A 326 30.66 -18.17 9.86
CA PHE A 326 30.66 -16.89 10.59
C PHE A 326 32.02 -16.62 11.27
N VAL A 327 32.71 -17.69 11.64
CA VAL A 327 34.05 -17.68 12.22
C VAL A 327 35.13 -17.16 11.28
N SER A 328 34.99 -17.35 9.98
CA SER A 328 36.05 -17.12 9.00
C SER A 328 36.02 -15.74 8.31
N ASN A 329 35.01 -14.91 8.57
CA ASN A 329 34.86 -13.58 7.92
C ASN A 329 35.45 -12.44 8.76
N GLU A 330 36.77 -12.39 8.86
CA GLU A 330 37.62 -11.49 9.64
C GLU A 330 37.59 -10.00 9.25
N LYS A 331 36.49 -9.35 9.05
CA LYS A 331 36.47 -7.90 8.75
C LYS A 331 35.82 -7.00 9.82
N ALA A 332 35.44 -7.56 10.96
CA ALA A 332 35.16 -6.78 12.15
C ALA A 332 36.47 -6.51 12.92
N ALA A 333 36.52 -5.43 13.71
CA ALA A 333 37.68 -5.15 14.54
C ALA A 333 37.95 -6.36 15.49
N PRO A 334 39.20 -6.74 15.73
CA PRO A 334 39.56 -8.01 16.40
C PRO A 334 38.86 -8.28 17.73
N ASP A 335 38.61 -7.24 18.51
CA ASP A 335 38.01 -7.38 19.84
C ASP A 335 36.47 -7.54 19.80
N ASP A 336 35.80 -6.96 18.80
CA ASP A 336 34.34 -7.06 18.62
C ASP A 336 33.92 -8.33 17.86
N ALA A 337 34.83 -8.89 17.06
CA ALA A 337 34.54 -10.05 16.21
C ALA A 337 34.31 -11.34 17.02
N ASP A 338 35.10 -11.58 18.03
CA ASP A 338 34.99 -12.80 18.87
C ASP A 338 33.71 -12.77 19.72
N ASN A 339 33.36 -11.62 20.27
CA ASN A 339 32.12 -11.43 21.03
C ASN A 339 30.86 -11.61 20.19
N LEU A 340 30.84 -11.04 18.96
CA LEU A 340 29.72 -11.18 18.04
C LEU A 340 29.56 -12.63 17.55
N ARG A 341 30.68 -13.36 17.42
CA ARG A 341 30.66 -14.79 17.10
C ARG A 341 30.02 -15.61 18.22
N GLU A 342 30.38 -15.38 19.48
CA GLU A 342 29.80 -16.08 20.63
C GLU A 342 28.29 -15.82 20.71
N LEU A 343 27.88 -14.57 20.50
CA LEU A 343 26.46 -14.22 20.41
C LEU A 343 25.74 -15.02 19.30
N PHE A 344 26.33 -15.07 18.09
CA PHE A 344 25.73 -15.80 16.98
C PHE A 344 25.64 -17.32 17.26
N LEU A 345 26.65 -17.93 17.83
CA LEU A 345 26.63 -19.35 18.22
C LEU A 345 25.54 -19.64 19.24
N SER A 346 25.38 -18.77 20.25
CA SER A 346 24.29 -18.89 21.23
C SER A 346 22.90 -18.77 20.60
N ILE A 347 22.72 -17.85 19.63
CA ILE A 347 21.49 -17.74 18.88
C ILE A 347 21.22 -19.01 18.06
N GLU A 348 22.22 -19.53 17.35
CA GLU A 348 22.09 -20.72 16.51
C GLU A 348 21.74 -21.96 17.32
N GLU A 349 22.38 -22.17 18.47
CA GLU A 349 22.11 -23.27 19.42
C GLU A 349 20.63 -23.22 19.87
N GLU A 350 20.15 -22.06 20.26
CA GLU A 350 18.74 -21.88 20.69
C GLU A 350 17.76 -22.14 19.55
N LEU A 351 18.05 -21.62 18.35
CA LEU A 351 17.22 -21.87 17.16
C LEU A 351 17.17 -23.36 16.79
N ALA A 352 18.29 -24.07 16.92
CA ALA A 352 18.38 -25.52 16.68
C ALA A 352 17.59 -26.31 17.73
N GLY A 353 17.74 -25.94 18.99
CA GLY A 353 17.07 -26.60 20.12
C GLY A 353 15.53 -26.48 20.02
N GLN A 354 15.03 -25.36 19.55
CA GLN A 354 13.59 -25.12 19.38
C GLN A 354 13.06 -25.49 17.99
N GLN A 355 13.87 -26.00 17.07
CA GLN A 355 13.48 -26.37 15.70
C GLN A 355 12.85 -25.20 14.91
N LEU A 356 13.43 -24.01 15.01
CA LEU A 356 12.90 -22.78 14.41
C LEU A 356 13.48 -22.45 13.03
N ARG A 357 14.44 -23.26 12.55
CA ARG A 357 15.19 -22.97 11.32
C ARG A 357 14.47 -23.51 10.08
N TYR A 358 14.84 -22.99 8.93
CA TYR A 358 14.40 -23.45 7.61
C TYR A 358 14.58 -24.96 7.39
N VAL A 359 15.67 -25.53 7.91
CA VAL A 359 15.98 -26.96 7.79
C VAL A 359 15.08 -27.84 8.65
N ASP A 360 14.47 -27.27 9.67
CA ASP A 360 13.56 -27.95 10.60
C ASP A 360 12.10 -27.93 10.06
N ALA A 361 11.84 -27.17 8.98
CA ALA A 361 10.52 -27.10 8.38
C ALA A 361 10.06 -28.46 7.83
N PRO A 362 8.77 -28.83 7.98
CA PRO A 362 8.24 -30.07 7.42
C PRO A 362 8.54 -30.17 5.91
N SER A 363 9.04 -31.31 5.46
CA SER A 363 9.27 -31.61 4.05
C SER A 363 7.93 -31.80 3.36
N GLY A 364 7.47 -30.78 2.62
CA GLY A 364 6.17 -30.88 1.97
C GLY A 364 5.93 -29.76 0.96
N SER A 365 4.90 -29.01 1.16
CA SER A 365 4.48 -27.95 0.26
C SER A 365 5.08 -26.60 0.65
N TRP A 366 5.16 -25.67 -0.34
CA TRP A 366 5.51 -24.28 -0.06
C TRP A 366 4.59 -23.61 0.99
N VAL A 367 3.37 -24.12 1.16
CA VAL A 367 2.40 -23.63 2.16
C VAL A 367 2.86 -24.00 3.56
N GLU A 368 3.37 -25.24 3.75
CA GLU A 368 3.90 -25.71 5.05
C GLU A 368 5.15 -24.93 5.42
N LEU A 369 6.08 -24.73 4.46
CA LEU A 369 7.25 -23.88 4.69
C LEU A 369 6.85 -22.45 5.12
N CYS A 370 5.91 -21.83 4.41
CA CYS A 370 5.43 -20.50 4.76
C CYS A 370 4.65 -20.47 6.08
N SER A 371 4.04 -21.57 6.51
CA SER A 371 3.41 -21.69 7.82
C SER A 371 4.44 -21.79 8.91
N HIS A 372 5.38 -22.72 8.78
CA HIS A 372 6.47 -22.90 9.72
C HIS A 372 7.27 -21.59 9.93
N TYR A 373 7.62 -20.90 8.83
CA TYR A 373 8.26 -19.60 8.91
C TYR A 373 7.41 -18.56 9.67
N ALA A 374 6.10 -18.53 9.43
CA ALA A 374 5.21 -17.59 10.11
C ALA A 374 5.04 -17.89 11.60
N ASP A 375 5.08 -19.16 11.98
CA ASP A 375 4.97 -19.60 13.37
C ASP A 375 6.30 -19.39 14.13
N SER A 376 7.45 -19.55 13.45
CA SER A 376 8.79 -19.35 14.02
C SER A 376 9.19 -17.88 14.13
N TYR A 377 8.70 -17.00 13.27
CA TYR A 377 9.18 -15.63 13.12
C TYR A 377 9.15 -14.79 14.39
N ASP A 378 8.01 -14.77 15.08
CA ASP A 378 7.86 -14.02 16.34
C ASP A 378 8.71 -14.64 17.47
N ILE A 379 8.86 -15.97 17.49
CA ILE A 379 9.69 -16.69 18.48
C ILE A 379 11.17 -16.34 18.26
N ILE A 380 11.64 -16.40 17.02
CA ILE A 380 13.03 -16.03 16.68
C ILE A 380 13.35 -14.61 17.13
N GLY A 381 12.46 -13.65 16.86
CA GLY A 381 12.69 -12.25 17.22
C GLY A 381 12.59 -12.02 18.73
N PHE A 382 11.43 -12.31 19.33
CA PHE A 382 11.14 -11.89 20.69
C PHE A 382 11.63 -12.84 21.78
N GLU A 383 11.76 -14.14 21.49
CA GLU A 383 12.12 -15.12 22.52
C GLU A 383 13.57 -15.58 22.42
N VAL A 384 14.20 -15.47 21.24
CA VAL A 384 15.61 -15.85 21.05
C VAL A 384 16.50 -14.63 20.86
N LEU A 385 16.26 -13.83 19.81
CA LEU A 385 17.15 -12.72 19.43
C LEU A 385 17.17 -11.60 20.46
N ASP A 386 16.00 -11.03 20.80
CA ASP A 386 15.93 -9.88 21.70
C ASP A 386 16.60 -10.14 23.06
N PRO A 387 16.37 -11.27 23.78
CA PRO A 387 17.01 -11.50 25.05
C PRO A 387 18.54 -11.68 24.97
N LEU A 388 19.03 -12.33 23.90
CA LEU A 388 20.47 -12.57 23.73
C LEU A 388 21.20 -11.29 23.33
N VAL A 389 20.63 -10.48 22.42
CA VAL A 389 21.19 -9.17 22.04
C VAL A 389 21.14 -8.20 23.21
N ASP A 390 20.05 -8.16 23.96
CA ASP A 390 19.96 -7.35 25.18
C ASP A 390 21.04 -7.72 26.21
N SER A 391 21.26 -9.02 26.43
CA SER A 391 22.33 -9.53 27.32
C SER A 391 23.70 -9.10 26.81
N TYR A 392 23.94 -9.24 25.51
CA TYR A 392 25.19 -8.84 24.86
C TYR A 392 25.46 -7.33 25.03
N VAL A 393 24.48 -6.47 24.78
CA VAL A 393 24.64 -5.02 24.95
C VAL A 393 24.88 -4.65 26.39
N ARG A 394 24.16 -5.25 27.36
CA ARG A 394 24.40 -5.01 28.80
C ARG A 394 25.80 -5.39 29.24
N THR A 395 26.35 -6.46 28.70
CA THR A 395 27.69 -6.92 29.03
C THR A 395 28.78 -6.02 28.47
N ASN A 396 28.61 -5.58 27.21
CA ASN A 396 29.64 -4.80 26.51
C ASN A 396 29.47 -3.28 26.68
N GLN A 397 28.29 -2.79 27.06
CA GLN A 397 27.97 -1.37 27.27
C GLN A 397 27.17 -1.19 28.58
N PRO A 398 27.78 -1.48 29.76
CA PRO A 398 27.07 -1.49 31.05
C PRO A 398 26.53 -0.13 31.50
N ASP A 399 27.02 0.95 30.93
CA ASP A 399 26.55 2.32 31.21
C ASP A 399 25.20 2.66 30.57
N LEU A 400 24.72 1.85 29.62
CA LEU A 400 23.43 2.08 28.96
C LEU A 400 22.28 1.58 29.83
N ILE A 401 21.25 2.40 29.97
CA ILE A 401 20.04 2.07 30.74
C ILE A 401 19.11 1.20 29.88
N PRO A 402 18.81 -0.05 30.28
CA PRO A 402 17.87 -0.89 29.54
C PRO A 402 16.51 -0.22 29.36
N GLY A 403 15.99 -0.26 28.12
CA GLY A 403 14.73 0.43 27.75
C GLY A 403 14.88 1.89 27.39
N SER A 404 16.09 2.48 27.46
CA SER A 404 16.36 3.81 26.92
C SER A 404 16.48 3.78 25.37
N MET A 405 16.36 4.94 24.75
CA MET A 405 16.55 5.07 23.30
C MET A 405 17.98 4.75 22.87
N GLU A 406 18.97 5.12 23.69
CA GLU A 406 20.38 4.82 23.46
C GLU A 406 20.65 3.32 23.51
N PHE A 407 20.04 2.61 24.46
CA PHE A 407 20.12 1.15 24.56
C PHE A 407 19.52 0.50 23.31
N ALA A 408 18.36 0.97 22.86
CA ALA A 408 17.72 0.46 21.66
C ALA A 408 18.52 0.74 20.37
N ILE A 409 19.22 1.87 20.30
CA ILE A 409 20.15 2.15 19.20
C ILE A 409 21.33 1.17 19.20
N ALA A 410 21.86 0.85 20.39
CA ALA A 410 22.95 -0.10 20.53
C ALA A 410 22.53 -1.52 20.15
N THR A 411 21.34 -1.99 20.58
CA THR A 411 20.79 -3.29 20.14
C THR A 411 20.59 -3.34 18.62
N ASP A 412 20.04 -2.29 18.01
CA ASP A 412 19.84 -2.20 16.55
C ASP A 412 21.19 -2.23 15.78
N GLN A 413 22.26 -1.65 16.34
CA GLN A 413 23.61 -1.72 15.74
C GLN A 413 24.20 -3.15 15.79
N VAL A 414 23.97 -3.89 16.86
CA VAL A 414 24.37 -5.30 16.95
C VAL A 414 23.64 -6.13 15.91
N CYS A 415 22.31 -5.97 15.81
CA CYS A 415 21.50 -6.61 14.79
C CYS A 415 21.98 -6.28 13.37
N GLN A 416 22.26 -5.02 13.06
CA GLN A 416 22.81 -4.62 11.75
C GLN A 416 24.15 -5.29 11.45
N SER A 417 24.99 -5.52 12.46
CA SER A 417 26.25 -6.23 12.30
C SER A 417 26.01 -7.71 11.94
N LEU A 418 25.02 -8.36 12.56
CA LEU A 418 24.60 -9.71 12.21
C LEU A 418 24.02 -9.77 10.79
N GLU A 419 23.14 -8.83 10.40
CA GLU A 419 22.57 -8.75 9.06
C GLU A 419 23.64 -8.71 7.97
N HIS A 420 24.67 -7.89 8.14
CA HIS A 420 25.75 -7.75 7.16
C HIS A 420 26.48 -9.06 6.84
N VAL A 421 26.62 -9.92 7.84
CA VAL A 421 27.24 -11.24 7.67
C VAL A 421 26.25 -12.23 7.06
N LEU A 422 25.04 -12.34 7.62
CA LEU A 422 24.04 -13.34 7.26
C LEU A 422 23.53 -13.20 5.82
N ILE A 423 23.32 -11.97 5.33
CA ILE A 423 22.88 -11.72 3.94
C ILE A 423 23.86 -12.32 2.92
N ARG A 424 25.17 -12.31 3.25
CA ARG A 424 26.20 -12.79 2.32
C ARG A 424 26.38 -14.30 2.34
N GLN A 425 26.02 -14.96 3.44
CA GLN A 425 26.27 -16.38 3.62
C GLN A 425 25.32 -17.29 2.85
N ASN A 426 24.02 -16.94 2.82
CA ASN A 426 22.98 -17.83 2.28
C ASN A 426 22.02 -17.19 1.27
N PRO A 427 22.52 -16.57 0.18
CA PRO A 427 21.66 -15.85 -0.75
C PRO A 427 20.65 -16.75 -1.48
N SER A 428 20.96 -18.02 -1.70
CA SER A 428 20.06 -18.97 -2.38
C SER A 428 18.86 -19.36 -1.51
N ARG A 429 19.06 -19.60 -0.22
CA ARG A 429 17.97 -19.91 0.74
C ARG A 429 17.10 -18.69 0.98
N LEU A 430 17.70 -17.52 1.14
CA LEU A 430 16.97 -16.26 1.25
C LEU A 430 16.13 -15.99 0.00
N LEU A 431 16.68 -16.19 -1.20
CA LEU A 431 15.95 -16.03 -2.45
C LEU A 431 14.77 -17.01 -2.55
N TYR A 432 14.97 -18.26 -2.15
CA TYR A 432 13.89 -19.26 -2.18
C TYR A 432 12.77 -18.91 -1.18
N LEU A 433 13.12 -18.52 0.06
CA LEU A 433 12.14 -18.05 1.05
C LEU A 433 11.38 -16.82 0.55
N TRP A 434 12.11 -15.85 0.00
CA TRP A 434 11.54 -14.64 -0.56
C TRP A 434 10.53 -14.93 -1.69
N ILE A 435 10.87 -15.82 -2.64
CA ILE A 435 9.95 -16.21 -3.73
C ILE A 435 8.67 -16.80 -3.16
N ASN A 436 8.75 -17.68 -2.16
CA ASN A 436 7.58 -18.29 -1.54
C ASN A 436 6.76 -17.27 -0.74
N ASN A 437 7.41 -16.33 -0.05
CA ASN A 437 6.75 -15.22 0.61
C ASN A 437 6.05 -14.30 -0.40
N VAL A 438 6.68 -13.94 -1.51
CA VAL A 438 6.05 -13.16 -2.58
C VAL A 438 4.81 -13.89 -3.11
N ARG A 439 4.90 -15.20 -3.35
CA ARG A 439 3.76 -16.04 -3.76
C ARG A 439 2.63 -16.01 -2.72
N LYS A 440 2.95 -16.14 -1.42
CA LYS A 440 1.99 -16.00 -0.32
C LYS A 440 1.36 -14.61 -0.30
N GLY A 441 2.14 -13.56 -0.54
CA GLY A 441 1.67 -12.18 -0.64
C GLY A 441 0.63 -12.00 -1.75
N PHE A 442 0.87 -12.53 -2.94
CA PHE A 442 -0.10 -12.51 -4.04
C PHE A 442 -1.40 -13.22 -3.69
N VAL A 443 -1.34 -14.38 -3.02
CA VAL A 443 -2.54 -15.09 -2.56
C VAL A 443 -3.30 -14.25 -1.53
N ASN A 444 -2.59 -13.73 -0.52
CA ASN A 444 -3.19 -12.96 0.57
C ASN A 444 -3.70 -11.57 0.15
N THR A 445 -3.29 -11.07 -1.03
CA THR A 445 -3.85 -9.84 -1.61
C THR A 445 -5.28 -10.02 -2.10
N VAL A 446 -5.65 -11.22 -2.55
CA VAL A 446 -6.98 -11.46 -3.15
C VAL A 446 -7.85 -12.35 -2.28
N LEU A 447 -7.26 -13.33 -1.60
CA LEU A 447 -7.93 -14.28 -0.73
C LEU A 447 -7.03 -14.60 0.48
N ARG A 448 -7.32 -15.68 1.19
CA ARG A 448 -6.47 -16.20 2.26
C ARG A 448 -5.78 -17.48 1.79
N VAL A 449 -4.54 -17.72 2.23
CA VAL A 449 -3.83 -18.96 1.93
C VAL A 449 -4.58 -20.16 2.48
N SER A 450 -4.92 -21.08 1.60
CA SER A 450 -5.44 -22.43 1.89
C SER A 450 -5.32 -23.26 0.60
N MET A 451 -5.42 -24.59 0.72
CA MET A 451 -5.27 -25.47 -0.45
C MET A 451 -6.23 -25.14 -1.60
N VAL A 452 -7.50 -24.88 -1.29
CA VAL A 452 -8.54 -24.54 -2.29
C VAL A 452 -8.43 -23.09 -2.75
N LEU A 453 -8.25 -22.16 -1.81
CA LEU A 453 -8.24 -20.72 -2.11
C LEU A 453 -6.99 -20.28 -2.87
N ASN A 454 -5.89 -21.04 -2.80
CA ASN A 454 -4.71 -20.79 -3.63
C ASN A 454 -5.03 -20.92 -5.12
N TRP A 455 -5.81 -21.93 -5.52
CA TRP A 455 -6.27 -22.10 -6.90
C TRP A 455 -7.24 -20.98 -7.32
N ALA A 456 -8.17 -20.62 -6.45
CA ALA A 456 -9.06 -19.48 -6.71
C ALA A 456 -8.28 -18.16 -6.88
N SER A 457 -7.26 -17.93 -6.07
CA SER A 457 -6.34 -16.78 -6.22
C SER A 457 -5.64 -16.78 -7.56
N LEU A 458 -5.13 -17.94 -8.00
CA LEU A 458 -4.48 -18.08 -9.31
C LEU A 458 -5.46 -17.72 -10.45
N ILE A 459 -6.68 -18.22 -10.40
CA ILE A 459 -7.71 -17.91 -11.40
C ILE A 459 -8.03 -16.41 -11.42
N LEU A 460 -8.13 -15.75 -10.25
CA LEU A 460 -8.35 -14.31 -10.16
C LEU A 460 -7.20 -13.51 -10.77
N TRP A 461 -5.94 -13.91 -10.50
CA TRP A 461 -4.77 -13.26 -11.08
C TRP A 461 -4.67 -13.48 -12.59
N ILE A 462 -4.93 -14.70 -13.08
CA ILE A 462 -5.00 -14.98 -14.53
C ILE A 462 -6.09 -14.12 -15.17
N SER A 463 -7.27 -14.01 -14.55
CA SER A 463 -8.37 -13.16 -15.03
C SER A 463 -7.96 -11.69 -15.10
N TYR A 464 -7.27 -11.19 -14.06
CA TYR A 464 -6.78 -9.81 -14.01
C TYR A 464 -5.77 -9.50 -15.12
N LEU A 465 -4.74 -10.34 -15.25
CA LEU A 465 -3.69 -10.16 -16.26
C LEU A 465 -4.23 -10.33 -17.66
N SER A 466 -5.14 -11.30 -17.90
CA SER A 466 -5.80 -11.50 -19.18
C SER A 466 -6.67 -10.31 -19.57
N ALA A 467 -7.45 -9.77 -18.62
CA ALA A 467 -8.27 -8.58 -18.85
C ALA A 467 -7.41 -7.36 -19.20
N LEU A 468 -6.32 -7.14 -18.47
CA LEU A 468 -5.37 -6.06 -18.74
C LEU A 468 -4.72 -6.21 -20.12
N PHE A 469 -4.25 -7.41 -20.46
CA PHE A 469 -3.65 -7.71 -21.75
C PHE A 469 -4.62 -7.47 -22.91
N LEU A 470 -5.86 -7.95 -22.80
CA LEU A 470 -6.90 -7.77 -23.81
C LEU A 470 -7.24 -6.28 -24.03
N LEU A 471 -7.31 -5.48 -22.97
CA LEU A 471 -7.51 -4.04 -23.09
C LEU A 471 -6.35 -3.33 -23.79
N ILE A 472 -5.11 -3.73 -23.50
CA ILE A 472 -3.92 -3.20 -24.19
C ILE A 472 -3.94 -3.58 -25.66
N ARG A 473 -4.23 -4.84 -26.01
CA ARG A 473 -4.26 -5.35 -27.39
C ARG A 473 -5.32 -4.67 -28.24
N ARG A 474 -6.54 -4.46 -27.70
CA ARG A 474 -7.63 -3.74 -28.41
C ARG A 474 -7.24 -2.34 -28.86
N GLY A 475 -6.29 -1.68 -28.19
CA GLY A 475 -5.78 -0.38 -28.57
C GLY A 475 -4.94 -0.35 -29.83
N LYS A 476 -4.18 -1.41 -30.06
CA LYS A 476 -3.30 -1.49 -31.24
C LYS A 476 -4.08 -1.68 -32.53
N HIS A 477 -5.19 -2.42 -32.50
CA HIS A 477 -5.99 -2.70 -33.70
C HIS A 477 -6.81 -1.48 -34.21
N LYS A 478 -7.23 -0.58 -33.33
CA LYS A 478 -8.02 0.62 -33.75
C LYS A 478 -7.17 1.75 -34.32
N SER A 479 -5.89 1.78 -34.05
CA SER A 479 -4.96 2.82 -34.55
C SER A 479 -4.69 2.76 -36.07
N GLY A 480 -5.02 1.65 -36.71
CA GLY A 480 -4.80 1.43 -38.16
C GLY A 480 -6.01 1.72 -39.07
N ALA A 481 -7.19 2.00 -38.52
CA ALA A 481 -8.40 2.15 -39.32
C ALA A 481 -8.85 3.63 -39.37
N SER A 482 -8.44 4.29 -40.43
CA SER A 482 -9.04 5.39 -41.22
C SER A 482 -9.91 6.47 -40.59
N CYS A 483 -9.51 7.71 -40.86
CA CYS A 483 -10.26 8.96 -40.81
C CYS A 483 -11.53 8.94 -41.69
N ARG A 484 -12.70 8.78 -41.08
CA ARG A 484 -13.97 9.31 -41.67
C ARG A 484 -15.05 9.57 -40.62
N ALA A 485 -15.58 10.80 -40.62
CA ALA A 485 -16.78 11.33 -39.95
C ALA A 485 -16.62 11.88 -38.50
N SER A 486 -16.91 13.19 -38.34
CA SER A 486 -16.68 14.03 -37.15
C SER A 486 -17.39 13.56 -35.86
N GLU A 487 -18.63 13.10 -35.88
CA GLU A 487 -19.35 12.63 -34.67
C GLU A 487 -18.86 11.23 -34.16
N LYS A 488 -18.51 10.34 -35.09
CA LYS A 488 -17.88 9.05 -34.72
C LYS A 488 -16.54 9.27 -34.04
N ASN A 489 -15.81 10.34 -34.36
CA ASN A 489 -14.52 10.67 -33.78
C ASN A 489 -14.61 11.06 -32.29
N ALA A 490 -15.62 11.85 -31.88
CA ALA A 490 -15.82 12.23 -30.47
C ALA A 490 -16.21 11.04 -29.59
N CYS A 491 -17.07 10.15 -30.06
CA CYS A 491 -17.45 8.94 -29.34
C CYS A 491 -16.25 7.96 -29.19
N ASN A 492 -15.46 7.83 -30.25
CA ASN A 492 -14.25 7.00 -30.24
C ASN A 492 -13.16 7.56 -29.29
N ALA A 493 -12.96 8.88 -29.26
CA ALA A 493 -12.03 9.55 -28.35
C ALA A 493 -12.42 9.35 -26.87
N ALA A 494 -13.72 9.45 -26.55
CA ALA A 494 -14.21 9.20 -25.20
C ALA A 494 -14.04 7.72 -24.77
N GLU A 495 -14.22 6.78 -25.69
CA GLU A 495 -14.00 5.35 -25.45
C GLU A 495 -12.50 5.05 -25.22
N GLU A 496 -11.66 5.62 -26.07
CA GLU A 496 -10.20 5.48 -25.94
C GLU A 496 -9.70 6.04 -24.60
N LYS A 497 -10.18 7.21 -24.20
CA LYS A 497 -9.85 7.84 -22.91
C LYS A 497 -10.21 6.92 -21.75
N ARG A 498 -11.45 6.40 -21.71
CA ARG A 498 -11.89 5.47 -20.65
C ARG A 498 -11.02 4.22 -20.58
N ARG A 499 -10.76 3.60 -21.74
CA ARG A 499 -9.91 2.40 -21.81
C ARG A 499 -8.53 2.67 -21.24
N VAL A 500 -7.89 3.77 -21.63
CA VAL A 500 -6.54 4.10 -21.17
C VAL A 500 -6.52 4.44 -19.69
N ASP A 501 -7.53 5.16 -19.19
CA ASP A 501 -7.65 5.45 -17.76
C ASP A 501 -7.87 4.13 -16.95
N THR A 502 -8.65 3.18 -17.48
CA THR A 502 -8.82 1.85 -16.87
C THR A 502 -7.49 1.06 -16.86
N ILE A 503 -6.74 1.06 -17.96
CA ILE A 503 -5.42 0.42 -18.04
C ILE A 503 -4.44 1.06 -17.04
N LEU A 504 -4.42 2.39 -16.96
CA LEU A 504 -3.54 3.10 -16.04
C LEU A 504 -3.85 2.74 -14.58
N LEU A 505 -5.13 2.73 -14.18
CA LEU A 505 -5.50 2.33 -12.82
C LEU A 505 -5.11 0.89 -12.53
N ALA A 506 -5.43 -0.04 -13.45
CA ALA A 506 -5.09 -1.44 -13.28
C ALA A 506 -3.56 -1.67 -13.22
N ALA A 507 -2.79 -0.99 -14.05
CA ALA A 507 -1.33 -1.07 -14.02
C ALA A 507 -0.74 -0.54 -12.71
N LEU A 508 -1.27 0.56 -12.15
CA LEU A 508 -0.85 1.10 -10.86
C LEU A 508 -1.18 0.16 -9.69
N VAL A 509 -2.38 -0.45 -9.71
CA VAL A 509 -2.76 -1.44 -8.70
C VAL A 509 -1.87 -2.68 -8.78
N LEU A 510 -1.57 -3.17 -9.99
CA LEU A 510 -0.64 -4.28 -10.18
C LEU A 510 0.77 -3.93 -9.68
N LEU A 511 1.28 -2.75 -10.02
CA LEU A 511 2.58 -2.26 -9.55
C LEU A 511 2.61 -2.16 -8.03
N GLY A 512 1.58 -1.56 -7.43
CA GLY A 512 1.46 -1.45 -5.98
C GLY A 512 1.43 -2.80 -5.29
N THR A 513 0.69 -3.77 -5.85
CA THR A 513 0.65 -5.13 -5.31
C THR A 513 2.02 -5.82 -5.43
N LEU A 514 2.65 -5.73 -6.60
CA LEU A 514 3.97 -6.33 -6.84
C LEU A 514 5.00 -5.79 -5.85
N VAL A 515 5.12 -4.47 -5.74
CA VAL A 515 6.07 -3.82 -4.81
C VAL A 515 5.76 -4.21 -3.37
N ASN A 516 4.49 -4.22 -2.96
CA ASN A 516 4.10 -4.61 -1.62
C ASN A 516 4.48 -6.07 -1.31
N CYS A 517 4.17 -7.01 -2.21
CA CYS A 517 4.53 -8.41 -2.04
C CYS A 517 6.05 -8.62 -1.98
N MET A 518 6.81 -7.92 -2.83
CA MET A 518 8.27 -8.03 -2.88
C MET A 518 8.92 -7.51 -1.60
N VAL A 519 8.52 -6.33 -1.13
CA VAL A 519 9.12 -5.70 0.05
C VAL A 519 8.71 -6.43 1.32
N VAL A 520 7.42 -6.70 1.51
CA VAL A 520 6.96 -7.44 2.70
C VAL A 520 7.56 -8.84 2.75
N GLY A 521 7.59 -9.55 1.61
CA GLY A 521 8.16 -10.89 1.54
C GLY A 521 9.67 -10.97 1.82
N ALA A 522 10.41 -9.85 1.69
CA ALA A 522 11.82 -9.76 2.03
C ALA A 522 12.06 -9.53 3.54
N ILE A 523 11.14 -8.87 4.22
CA ILE A 523 11.33 -8.43 5.61
C ILE A 523 10.59 -9.36 6.60
N ILE A 524 9.37 -9.79 6.24
CA ILE A 524 8.48 -10.53 7.13
C ILE A 524 7.58 -11.47 6.33
N PHE A 525 7.00 -12.46 6.99
CA PHE A 525 6.00 -13.32 6.34
C PHE A 525 4.72 -12.52 5.99
N PRO A 526 4.25 -12.60 4.72
CA PRO A 526 3.09 -11.84 4.26
C PRO A 526 1.79 -12.30 4.95
N GLN A 527 1.27 -11.48 5.84
CA GLN A 527 -0.06 -11.65 6.45
C GLN A 527 -1.12 -10.94 5.60
N THR A 528 -2.38 -11.35 5.75
CA THR A 528 -3.52 -10.67 5.10
C THR A 528 -3.57 -9.18 5.48
N ARG A 529 -3.22 -8.81 6.72
CA ARG A 529 -3.19 -7.42 7.18
C ARG A 529 -2.20 -6.55 6.41
N TYR A 530 -1.05 -7.10 5.99
CA TYR A 530 -0.07 -6.37 5.18
C TYR A 530 -0.46 -6.28 3.70
N MET A 531 -1.33 -7.17 3.24
CA MET A 531 -1.81 -7.21 1.85
C MET A 531 -3.11 -6.43 1.63
N ILE A 532 -3.82 -6.08 2.69
CA ILE A 532 -5.15 -5.44 2.66
C ILE A 532 -5.15 -4.13 1.88
N TYR A 533 -4.04 -3.38 1.90
CA TYR A 533 -3.90 -2.12 1.19
C TYR A 533 -4.26 -2.20 -0.30
N ASN A 534 -4.01 -3.34 -0.92
CA ASN A 534 -4.25 -3.57 -2.34
C ASN A 534 -5.53 -4.36 -2.63
N MET A 535 -6.11 -5.09 -1.66
CA MET A 535 -7.24 -6.00 -1.89
C MET A 535 -8.45 -5.30 -2.51
N GLY A 536 -8.93 -4.22 -1.90
CA GLY A 536 -10.08 -3.47 -2.41
C GLY A 536 -9.83 -2.84 -3.78
N LEU A 537 -8.61 -2.35 -4.01
CA LEU A 537 -8.18 -1.78 -5.28
C LEU A 537 -8.09 -2.84 -6.39
N PHE A 538 -7.60 -4.05 -6.08
CA PHE A 538 -7.54 -5.17 -7.02
C PHE A 538 -8.93 -5.51 -7.57
N TYR A 539 -9.90 -5.75 -6.70
CA TYR A 539 -11.26 -6.07 -7.12
C TYR A 539 -11.94 -4.92 -7.85
N THR A 540 -11.73 -3.69 -7.41
CA THR A 540 -12.26 -2.49 -8.08
C THR A 540 -11.70 -2.36 -9.50
N ALA A 541 -10.39 -2.52 -9.68
CA ALA A 541 -9.74 -2.49 -10.99
C ALA A 541 -10.22 -3.65 -11.90
N LEU A 542 -10.34 -4.87 -11.36
CA LEU A 542 -10.85 -6.02 -12.08
C LEU A 542 -12.27 -5.79 -12.61
N ILE A 543 -13.18 -5.30 -11.76
CA ILE A 543 -14.56 -4.98 -12.15
C ILE A 543 -14.60 -3.93 -13.25
N LEU A 544 -13.77 -2.88 -13.17
CA LEU A 544 -13.69 -1.85 -14.22
C LEU A 544 -13.17 -2.44 -15.53
N MET A 545 -12.13 -3.26 -15.50
CA MET A 545 -11.57 -3.92 -16.69
C MET A 545 -12.59 -4.84 -17.37
N MET A 546 -13.26 -5.70 -16.61
CA MET A 546 -14.29 -6.60 -17.12
C MET A 546 -15.48 -5.82 -17.71
N GLY A 547 -15.85 -4.72 -17.07
CA GLY A 547 -16.89 -3.85 -17.56
C GLY A 547 -16.54 -3.14 -18.88
N GLU A 548 -15.30 -2.78 -19.09
CA GLU A 548 -14.83 -2.17 -20.33
C GLU A 548 -14.71 -3.19 -21.48
N LEU A 549 -14.29 -4.42 -21.17
CA LEU A 549 -14.25 -5.53 -22.11
C LEU A 549 -15.65 -5.91 -22.60
N GLY A 550 -16.64 -6.01 -21.69
CA GLY A 550 -18.03 -6.33 -22.01
C GLY A 550 -18.72 -5.29 -22.91
N ARG A 551 -18.39 -4.01 -22.76
CA ARG A 551 -18.91 -2.95 -23.66
C ARG A 551 -18.47 -3.14 -25.11
N GLY A 552 -17.23 -3.55 -25.32
CA GLY A 552 -16.71 -3.80 -26.67
C GLY A 552 -17.40 -4.99 -27.35
N HIS A 553 -17.76 -6.02 -26.60
CA HIS A 553 -18.48 -7.20 -27.13
C HIS A 553 -19.91 -6.88 -27.56
N LEU A 554 -20.64 -6.13 -26.70
CA LEU A 554 -22.02 -5.70 -27.01
C LEU A 554 -22.10 -4.77 -28.23
N LYS A 555 -21.07 -3.97 -28.51
CA LYS A 555 -21.02 -3.15 -29.73
C LYS A 555 -20.73 -3.96 -30.98
N ALA A 556 -19.84 -4.95 -30.88
CA ALA A 556 -19.55 -5.84 -31.98
C ALA A 556 -20.79 -6.67 -32.40
N LEU A 557 -21.56 -7.17 -31.41
CA LEU A 557 -22.82 -7.88 -31.67
C LEU A 557 -23.95 -6.99 -32.26
N LYS A 558 -23.92 -5.69 -32.03
CA LYS A 558 -24.93 -4.74 -32.61
C LYS A 558 -24.51 -4.24 -33.98
N SER A 559 -23.29 -4.49 -34.43
CA SER A 559 -22.77 -4.09 -35.72
C SER A 559 -22.75 -5.24 -36.76
N CYS A 560 -22.98 -6.48 -36.31
CA CYS A 560 -23.36 -7.64 -37.12
C CYS A 560 -24.89 -7.74 -37.23
#